data_e12346d5ba9e4304eba4d3cb2f7ca7c8
#
_entry.id   e12346d5ba9e4304eba4d3cb2f7ca7c8
#
_cell.length_a   1.000
_cell.length_b   1.000
_cell.length_c   1.000
_cell.angle_alpha   90.00
_cell.angle_beta   90.00
_cell.angle_gamma   90.00
#
_symmetry.space_group_name_H-M   'P 1'
#
loop_
_entity.id
_entity.type
_entity.pdbx_description
1 polymer ?
#
loop_
_entity_poly.entity_id
_entity_poly.type
_entity_poly.pdbx_seq_one_letter_code
_entity_poly.pdbx_strand_id
1 'polypeptide(L)'
;MKTKELILQSERNRKRLIEIIYKAKAGHIGGDLSCLNVLTALYFDVMNVDAGNPKDNLRDRFILSKGHCVEALYVTLESRGFMAKGILDTLGQYGSILSGHPTIGVPGIEVNTGALGHGLSVGVGIAMAAKMDKRNYKTYVLMGDGEQGEGCLLYTSD
;
A
#
# COMPACT_ATOMS: atom_id res chain seq x y z
N MET A 1 12.04 -14.18 0.99
CA MET A 1 11.70 -15.19 -0.06
C MET A 1 12.84 -15.30 -1.08
N LYS A 2 12.95 -16.46 -1.81
CA LYS A 2 13.89 -16.54 -2.95
C LYS A 2 13.39 -15.70 -4.11
N THR A 3 14.29 -15.11 -4.92
CA THR A 3 13.92 -14.23 -6.05
C THR A 3 12.88 -14.86 -7.00
N LYS A 4 13.00 -16.14 -7.30
CA LYS A 4 12.01 -16.86 -8.15
C LYS A 4 10.61 -16.88 -7.55
N GLU A 5 10.50 -17.02 -6.24
CA GLU A 5 9.21 -17.04 -5.52
C GLU A 5 8.57 -15.66 -5.51
N LEU A 6 9.38 -14.58 -5.36
CA LEU A 6 8.90 -13.20 -5.46
C LEU A 6 8.37 -12.89 -6.86
N ILE A 7 9.06 -13.33 -7.92
CA ILE A 7 8.60 -13.17 -9.30
C ILE A 7 7.26 -13.88 -9.49
N LEU A 8 7.15 -15.14 -9.05
CA LEU A 8 5.90 -15.90 -9.18
C LEU A 8 4.76 -15.26 -8.37
N GLN A 9 5.05 -14.73 -7.19
CA GLN A 9 4.05 -14.02 -6.38
C GLN A 9 3.60 -12.73 -7.08
N SER A 10 4.52 -11.98 -7.65
CA SER A 10 4.22 -10.77 -8.41
C SER A 10 3.31 -11.07 -9.62
N GLU A 11 3.59 -12.16 -10.36
CA GLU A 11 2.73 -12.56 -11.50
C GLU A 11 1.32 -13.00 -11.05
N ARG A 12 1.20 -13.68 -9.92
CA ARG A 12 -0.11 -14.01 -9.32
C ARG A 12 -0.87 -12.73 -8.93
N ASN A 13 -0.18 -11.80 -8.28
CA ASN A 13 -0.76 -10.51 -7.90
C ASN A 13 -1.19 -9.71 -9.14
N ARG A 14 -0.38 -9.70 -10.21
CA ARG A 14 -0.70 -9.06 -11.48
C ARG A 14 -1.98 -9.60 -12.10
N LYS A 15 -2.09 -10.93 -12.17
CA LYS A 15 -3.30 -11.58 -12.68
C LYS A 15 -4.52 -11.18 -11.84
N ARG A 16 -4.41 -11.27 -10.51
CA ARG A 16 -5.51 -10.91 -9.60
C ARG A 16 -5.90 -9.44 -9.73
N LEU A 17 -4.93 -8.54 -9.86
CA LEU A 17 -5.16 -7.11 -10.07
C LEU A 17 -6.00 -6.85 -11.33
N ILE A 18 -5.62 -7.45 -12.45
CA ILE A 18 -6.37 -7.30 -13.70
C ILE A 18 -7.80 -7.84 -13.55
N GLU A 19 -7.98 -8.98 -12.89
CA GLU A 19 -9.30 -9.58 -12.64
C GLU A 19 -10.22 -8.66 -11.83
N ILE A 20 -9.72 -8.07 -10.73
CA ILE A 20 -10.55 -7.19 -9.87
C ILE A 20 -10.90 -5.88 -10.56
N ILE A 21 -9.95 -5.25 -11.25
CA ILE A 21 -10.18 -4.00 -12.02
C ILE A 21 -11.21 -4.25 -13.13
N TYR A 22 -11.07 -5.36 -13.86
CA TYR A 22 -12.02 -5.74 -14.91
C TYR A 22 -13.43 -5.93 -14.36
N LYS A 23 -13.58 -6.60 -13.23
CA LYS A 23 -14.87 -6.82 -12.56
C LYS A 23 -15.47 -5.53 -12.03
N ALA A 24 -14.68 -4.72 -11.36
CA ALA A 24 -15.12 -3.44 -10.77
C ALA A 24 -15.39 -2.37 -11.83
N LYS A 25 -14.84 -2.50 -13.04
CA LYS A 25 -14.85 -1.48 -14.11
C LYS A 25 -14.35 -0.12 -13.65
N ALA A 26 -13.46 -0.12 -12.68
CA ALA A 26 -12.85 1.06 -12.05
C ALA A 26 -11.44 0.71 -11.58
N GLY A 27 -10.56 1.72 -11.48
CA GLY A 27 -9.18 1.57 -11.03
C GLY A 27 -8.19 2.27 -11.94
N HIS A 28 -6.94 2.35 -11.51
CA HIS A 28 -5.86 3.06 -12.21
C HIS A 28 -4.79 2.08 -12.67
N ILE A 29 -5.16 1.16 -13.55
CA ILE A 29 -4.37 -0.01 -13.94
C ILE A 29 -2.91 0.28 -14.31
N GLY A 30 -2.62 1.39 -14.99
CA GLY A 30 -1.25 1.79 -15.33
C GLY A 30 -0.41 2.09 -14.10
N GLY A 31 -0.97 2.87 -13.19
CA GLY A 31 -0.36 3.23 -11.92
C GLY A 31 -0.20 2.03 -10.99
N ASP A 32 -1.21 1.15 -10.95
CA ASP A 32 -1.18 -0.09 -10.17
C ASP A 32 -0.08 -1.03 -10.64
N LEU A 33 -0.01 -1.29 -11.94
CA LEU A 33 1.00 -2.17 -12.54
C LEU A 33 2.41 -1.62 -12.33
N SER A 34 2.59 -0.30 -12.31
CA SER A 34 3.90 0.35 -12.12
C SER A 34 4.50 0.08 -10.74
N CYS A 35 3.67 -0.11 -9.71
CA CYS A 35 4.14 -0.28 -8.33
C CYS A 35 3.98 -1.71 -7.78
N LEU A 36 3.28 -2.59 -8.46
CA LEU A 36 2.94 -3.93 -7.96
C LEU A 36 4.17 -4.77 -7.59
N ASN A 37 5.24 -4.70 -8.39
CA ASN A 37 6.47 -5.44 -8.12
C ASN A 37 7.15 -4.91 -6.84
N VAL A 38 7.16 -3.59 -6.65
CA VAL A 38 7.71 -2.95 -5.45
C VAL A 38 6.90 -3.36 -4.22
N LEU A 39 5.57 -3.30 -4.29
CA LEU A 39 4.68 -3.74 -3.21
C LEU A 39 4.91 -5.21 -2.87
N THR A 40 5.02 -6.08 -3.88
CA THR A 40 5.30 -7.49 -3.65
C THR A 40 6.64 -7.68 -2.93
N ALA A 41 7.70 -7.02 -3.37
CA ALA A 41 9.01 -7.11 -2.72
C ALA A 41 8.96 -6.61 -1.28
N LEU A 42 8.33 -5.47 -1.02
CA LEU A 42 8.21 -4.89 0.31
C LEU A 42 7.47 -5.84 1.27
N TYR A 43 6.28 -6.29 0.92
CA TYR A 43 5.44 -7.08 1.83
C TYR A 43 5.86 -8.54 1.98
N PHE A 44 6.58 -9.12 1.01
CA PHE A 44 6.96 -10.52 1.05
C PHE A 44 8.43 -10.77 1.42
N ASP A 45 9.28 -9.74 1.41
CA ASP A 45 10.71 -9.92 1.68
C ASP A 45 11.36 -8.84 2.56
N VAL A 46 11.01 -7.57 2.35
CA VAL A 46 11.77 -6.44 2.94
C VAL A 46 11.19 -6.00 4.28
N MET A 47 9.87 -5.86 4.38
CA MET A 47 9.20 -5.31 5.56
C MET A 47 9.03 -6.35 6.65
N ASN A 48 9.26 -5.92 7.88
CA ASN A 48 8.86 -6.69 9.08
C ASN A 48 7.37 -6.48 9.34
N VAL A 49 6.53 -7.31 8.73
CA VAL A 49 5.07 -7.29 8.89
C VAL A 49 4.53 -8.72 9.02
N ASP A 50 3.59 -8.88 9.93
CA ASP A 50 2.89 -10.15 10.17
C ASP A 50 1.38 -9.96 10.02
N ALA A 51 0.77 -10.67 9.06
CA ALA A 51 -0.67 -10.65 8.85
C ALA A 51 -1.45 -11.28 10.02
N GLY A 52 -0.82 -12.20 10.76
CA GLY A 52 -1.40 -12.79 11.98
C GLY A 52 -1.45 -11.81 13.16
N ASN A 53 -0.62 -10.78 13.15
CA ASN A 53 -0.61 -9.71 14.14
C ASN A 53 -0.51 -8.32 13.50
N PRO A 54 -1.54 -7.88 12.76
CA PRO A 54 -1.50 -6.64 11.99
C PRO A 54 -1.43 -5.36 12.84
N LYS A 55 -1.64 -5.49 14.16
CA LYS A 55 -1.58 -4.37 15.12
C LYS A 55 -0.29 -4.33 15.93
N ASP A 56 0.71 -5.16 15.60
CA ASP A 56 2.00 -5.13 16.28
C ASP A 56 2.60 -3.71 16.23
N ASN A 57 2.93 -3.19 17.39
CA ASN A 57 3.51 -1.86 17.53
C ASN A 57 4.94 -1.75 16.97
N LEU A 58 5.63 -2.89 16.81
CA LEU A 58 7.00 -2.96 16.31
C LEU A 58 7.09 -3.30 14.83
N ARG A 59 5.96 -3.53 14.15
CA ARG A 59 5.95 -3.78 12.72
C ARG A 59 6.35 -2.53 11.93
N ASP A 60 6.91 -2.72 10.75
CA ASP A 60 7.14 -1.64 9.82
C ASP A 60 5.83 -0.98 9.35
N ARG A 61 5.91 0.26 8.91
CA ARG A 61 4.78 1.07 8.42
C ARG A 61 4.90 1.31 6.94
N PHE A 62 3.79 1.22 6.24
CA PHE A 62 3.73 1.48 4.81
C PHE A 62 2.65 2.50 4.46
N ILE A 63 2.99 3.48 3.65
CA ILE A 63 2.08 4.51 3.13
C ILE A 63 2.13 4.50 1.61
N LEU A 64 0.99 4.30 0.98
CA LEU A 64 0.82 4.50 -0.46
C LEU A 64 0.45 5.97 -0.70
N SER A 65 1.44 6.85 -0.92
CA SER A 65 1.21 8.28 -1.15
C SER A 65 0.42 8.52 -2.43
N LYS A 66 0.75 7.81 -3.52
CA LYS A 66 -0.05 7.76 -4.75
C LYS A 66 -1.31 6.89 -4.56
N GLY A 67 -2.21 7.38 -3.72
CA GLY A 67 -3.36 6.62 -3.23
C GLY A 67 -4.31 6.08 -4.29
N HIS A 68 -4.30 6.65 -5.50
CA HIS A 68 -5.06 6.18 -6.65
C HIS A 68 -4.63 4.79 -7.17
N CYS A 69 -3.50 4.24 -6.70
CA CYS A 69 -3.03 2.89 -7.04
C CYS A 69 -3.34 1.89 -5.92
N VAL A 70 -4.48 2.06 -5.25
CA VAL A 70 -4.86 1.26 -4.08
C VAL A 70 -5.17 -0.19 -4.42
N GLU A 71 -5.61 -0.48 -5.63
CA GLU A 71 -5.95 -1.83 -6.06
C GLU A 71 -4.73 -2.76 -6.02
N ALA A 72 -3.55 -2.25 -6.40
CA ALA A 72 -2.29 -2.98 -6.27
C ALA A 72 -1.94 -3.27 -4.79
N LEU A 73 -2.19 -2.31 -3.89
CA LEU A 73 -2.00 -2.52 -2.45
C LEU A 73 -3.00 -3.54 -1.92
N TYR A 74 -4.28 -3.46 -2.27
CA TYR A 74 -5.31 -4.41 -1.83
C TYR A 74 -4.97 -5.85 -2.24
N VAL A 75 -4.57 -6.07 -3.49
CA VAL A 75 -4.14 -7.39 -3.97
C VAL A 75 -2.93 -7.90 -3.17
N THR A 76 -1.99 -7.03 -2.88
CA THR A 76 -0.80 -7.39 -2.08
C THR A 76 -1.19 -7.76 -0.65
N LEU A 77 -2.08 -6.99 -0.02
CA LEU A 77 -2.58 -7.24 1.34
C LEU A 77 -3.40 -8.54 1.42
N GLU A 78 -4.29 -8.81 0.44
CA GLU A 78 -5.03 -10.08 0.38
C GLU A 78 -4.06 -11.26 0.23
N SER A 79 -3.13 -11.18 -0.72
CA SER A 79 -2.19 -12.27 -0.98
C SER A 79 -1.19 -12.51 0.15
N ARG A 80 -0.89 -11.48 0.96
CA ARG A 80 -0.07 -11.58 2.16
C ARG A 80 -0.85 -12.08 3.38
N GLY A 81 -2.19 -12.10 3.32
CA GLY A 81 -3.06 -12.62 4.36
C GLY A 81 -3.62 -11.57 5.33
N PHE A 82 -3.46 -10.27 5.07
CA PHE A 82 -4.06 -9.20 5.88
C PHE A 82 -5.57 -9.13 5.73
N MET A 83 -6.09 -9.57 4.60
CA MET A 83 -7.52 -9.59 4.29
C MET A 83 -7.97 -11.01 3.95
N ALA A 84 -9.23 -11.31 4.23
CA ALA A 84 -9.84 -12.57 3.86
C ALA A 84 -9.91 -12.70 2.32
N LYS A 85 -9.73 -13.92 1.82
CA LYS A 85 -9.90 -14.20 0.39
C LYS A 85 -11.32 -13.86 -0.06
N GLY A 86 -11.43 -13.25 -1.23
CA GLY A 86 -12.70 -12.89 -1.84
C GLY A 86 -13.22 -11.51 -1.47
N ILE A 87 -12.65 -10.83 -0.47
CA ILE A 87 -13.05 -9.45 -0.14
C ILE A 87 -12.82 -8.49 -1.32
N LEU A 88 -11.79 -8.74 -2.13
CA LEU A 88 -11.51 -7.95 -3.33
C LEU A 88 -12.62 -8.04 -4.39
N ASP A 89 -13.43 -9.09 -4.37
CA ASP A 89 -14.54 -9.22 -5.30
C ASP A 89 -15.69 -8.25 -5.00
N THR A 90 -15.64 -7.56 -3.84
CA THR A 90 -16.58 -6.49 -3.45
C THR A 90 -16.14 -5.10 -3.87
N LEU A 91 -14.97 -4.96 -4.48
CA LEU A 91 -14.45 -3.67 -4.94
C LEU A 91 -15.46 -2.97 -5.87
N GLY A 92 -15.75 -1.70 -5.59
CA GLY A 92 -16.74 -0.92 -6.33
C GLY A 92 -18.20 -1.25 -6.04
N GLN A 93 -18.50 -2.16 -5.12
CA GLN A 93 -19.87 -2.49 -4.73
C GLN A 93 -20.31 -1.63 -3.54
N TYR A 94 -21.60 -1.33 -3.48
CA TYR A 94 -22.20 -0.64 -2.34
C TYR A 94 -22.01 -1.46 -1.05
N GLY A 95 -21.58 -0.79 0.03
CA GLY A 95 -21.31 -1.44 1.31
C GLY A 95 -19.94 -2.14 1.42
N SER A 96 -19.12 -2.14 0.36
CA SER A 96 -17.75 -2.62 0.45
C SER A 96 -16.92 -1.74 1.38
N ILE A 97 -16.01 -2.36 2.14
CA ILE A 97 -14.99 -1.62 2.90
C ILE A 97 -13.85 -1.10 2.01
N LEU A 98 -13.79 -1.58 0.76
CA LEU A 98 -12.76 -1.20 -0.20
C LEU A 98 -13.23 0.02 -0.98
N SER A 99 -12.45 1.09 -0.91
CA SER A 99 -12.67 2.33 -1.67
C SER A 99 -11.60 2.52 -2.74
N GLY A 100 -11.78 3.51 -3.61
CA GLY A 100 -10.80 3.85 -4.66
C GLY A 100 -9.50 4.50 -4.16
N HIS A 101 -9.34 4.64 -2.84
CA HIS A 101 -8.13 5.15 -2.18
C HIS A 101 -7.93 4.44 -0.84
N PRO A 102 -6.69 4.38 -0.30
CA PRO A 102 -6.43 3.82 1.01
C PRO A 102 -7.28 4.49 2.10
N THR A 103 -7.98 3.68 2.88
CA THR A 103 -8.86 4.17 3.95
C THR A 103 -8.58 3.40 5.23
N ILE A 104 -8.42 4.12 6.34
CA ILE A 104 -8.28 3.54 7.68
C ILE A 104 -9.50 2.67 7.97
N GLY A 105 -9.26 1.48 8.51
CA GLY A 105 -10.28 0.45 8.75
C GLY A 105 -10.12 -0.76 7.82
N VAL A 106 -9.49 -0.59 6.66
CA VAL A 106 -9.04 -1.73 5.85
C VAL A 106 -7.77 -2.31 6.49
N PRO A 107 -7.73 -3.62 6.80
CA PRO A 107 -6.56 -4.24 7.43
C PRO A 107 -5.28 -4.02 6.62
N GLY A 108 -4.25 -3.51 7.30
CA GLY A 108 -2.96 -3.19 6.66
C GLY A 108 -2.83 -1.78 6.10
N ILE A 109 -3.87 -0.94 6.19
CA ILE A 109 -3.82 0.47 5.82
C ILE A 109 -3.51 1.33 7.04
N GLU A 110 -2.46 2.16 6.96
CA GLU A 110 -2.00 3.02 8.06
C GLU A 110 -2.77 4.34 8.12
N VAL A 111 -2.96 4.96 6.97
CA VAL A 111 -3.52 6.31 6.84
C VAL A 111 -4.38 6.43 5.58
N ASN A 112 -5.32 7.36 5.59
CA ASN A 112 -6.04 7.75 4.37
C ASN A 112 -5.09 8.52 3.46
N THR A 113 -5.06 8.18 2.18
CA THR A 113 -4.30 8.91 1.16
C THR A 113 -5.14 9.19 -0.08
N GLY A 114 -4.63 9.99 -1.00
CA GLY A 114 -5.34 10.43 -2.22
C GLY A 114 -5.06 11.90 -2.53
N ALA A 115 -4.85 12.74 -1.52
CA ALA A 115 -4.24 14.05 -1.71
C ALA A 115 -2.75 13.83 -1.97
N LEU A 116 -2.33 14.01 -3.22
CA LEU A 116 -0.98 13.71 -3.68
C LEU A 116 0.07 14.53 -2.90
N GLY A 117 1.24 13.94 -2.67
CA GLY A 117 2.34 14.52 -1.92
C GLY A 117 2.24 14.44 -0.40
N HIS A 118 1.04 14.34 0.18
CA HIS A 118 0.86 14.36 1.63
C HIS A 118 1.39 13.10 2.34
N GLY A 119 1.46 11.97 1.66
CA GLY A 119 1.94 10.71 2.24
C GLY A 119 3.37 10.79 2.78
N LEU A 120 4.24 11.58 2.13
CA LEU A 120 5.63 11.76 2.59
C LEU A 120 5.69 12.46 3.95
N SER A 121 4.98 13.58 4.11
CA SER A 121 4.95 14.34 5.38
C SER A 121 4.40 13.49 6.52
N VAL A 122 3.35 12.71 6.26
CA VAL A 122 2.80 11.75 7.25
C VAL A 122 3.84 10.69 7.59
N GLY A 123 4.54 10.13 6.60
CA GLY A 123 5.60 9.15 6.79
C GLY A 123 6.77 9.68 7.64
N VAL A 124 7.17 10.93 7.41
CA VAL A 124 8.17 11.63 8.22
C VAL A 124 7.70 11.73 9.68
N GLY A 125 6.44 12.15 9.91
CA GLY A 125 5.87 12.22 11.25
C GLY A 125 5.89 10.87 11.98
N ILE A 126 5.51 9.78 11.31
CA ILE A 126 5.56 8.42 11.86
C ILE A 126 7.00 8.01 12.19
N ALA A 127 7.96 8.28 11.31
CA ALA A 127 9.36 7.96 11.54
C ALA A 127 9.98 8.78 12.70
N MET A 128 9.58 10.04 12.84
CA MET A 128 9.97 10.88 13.98
C MET A 128 9.41 10.33 15.29
N ALA A 129 8.14 9.96 15.33
CA ALA A 129 7.53 9.34 16.48
C ALA A 129 8.25 8.06 16.89
N ALA A 130 8.64 7.20 15.93
CA ALA A 130 9.44 6.01 16.19
C ALA A 130 10.77 6.34 16.88
N LYS A 131 11.48 7.38 16.41
CA LYS A 131 12.73 7.83 17.04
C LYS A 131 12.51 8.35 18.45
N MET A 132 11.46 9.13 18.68
CA MET A 132 11.12 9.66 20.02
C MET A 132 10.80 8.52 21.00
N ASP A 133 10.06 7.52 20.53
CA ASP A 133 9.70 6.32 21.31
C ASP A 133 10.82 5.29 21.42
N LYS A 134 12.00 5.55 20.81
CA LYS A 134 13.14 4.62 20.73
C LYS A 134 12.74 3.26 20.11
N ARG A 135 11.87 3.26 19.10
CA ARG A 135 11.44 2.09 18.35
C ARG A 135 12.23 1.94 17.06
N ASN A 136 12.44 0.70 16.62
CA ASN A 136 13.30 0.37 15.48
C ASN A 136 12.53 0.02 14.20
N TYR A 137 11.19 0.21 14.15
CA TYR A 137 10.46 -0.02 12.93
C TYR A 137 10.80 1.03 11.85
N LYS A 138 10.72 0.62 10.61
CA LYS A 138 10.93 1.49 9.45
C LYS A 138 9.60 1.97 8.91
N THR A 139 9.63 3.15 8.29
CA THR A 139 8.48 3.71 7.57
C THR A 139 8.82 3.78 6.08
N TYR A 140 8.00 3.17 5.26
CA TYR A 140 8.12 3.14 3.81
C TYR A 140 7.00 3.98 3.20
N VAL A 141 7.35 4.88 2.30
CA VAL A 141 6.39 5.72 1.57
C VAL A 141 6.60 5.49 0.07
N LEU A 142 5.56 5.02 -0.62
CA LEU A 142 5.60 4.84 -2.06
C LEU A 142 4.91 6.00 -2.74
N MET A 143 5.69 6.75 -3.51
CA MET A 143 5.28 7.95 -4.23
C MET A 143 5.28 7.72 -5.74
N GLY A 144 4.48 8.48 -6.46
CA GLY A 144 4.57 8.64 -7.89
C GLY A 144 5.60 9.72 -8.25
N ASP A 145 6.08 9.70 -9.49
CA ASP A 145 6.95 10.74 -10.03
C ASP A 145 6.22 12.08 -10.15
N GLY A 146 4.96 12.06 -10.62
CA GLY A 146 4.15 13.26 -10.80
C GLY A 146 3.85 14.01 -9.50
N GLU A 147 3.61 13.28 -8.38
CA GLU A 147 3.30 13.94 -7.12
C GLU A 147 4.50 14.67 -6.48
N GLN A 148 5.72 14.44 -6.94
CA GLN A 148 6.89 15.16 -6.45
C GLN A 148 6.87 16.64 -6.83
N GLY A 149 6.08 17.04 -7.82
CA GLY A 149 5.83 18.44 -8.19
C GLY A 149 4.75 19.15 -7.37
N GLU A 150 4.13 18.45 -6.42
CA GLU A 150 3.08 19.06 -5.59
C GLU A 150 3.66 20.13 -4.65
N GLY A 151 2.92 21.25 -4.50
CA GLY A 151 3.37 22.37 -3.69
C GLY A 151 3.70 22.02 -2.24
N CYS A 152 2.96 21.07 -1.64
CA CYS A 152 3.23 20.60 -0.28
C CYS A 152 4.59 19.91 -0.12
N LEU A 153 5.15 19.35 -1.18
CA LEU A 153 6.50 18.77 -1.18
C LEU A 153 7.56 19.83 -1.47
N LEU A 154 7.31 20.69 -2.45
CA LEU A 154 8.27 21.72 -2.85
C LEU A 154 8.59 22.72 -1.75
N TYR A 155 7.57 23.08 -0.93
CA TYR A 155 7.75 24.02 0.20
C TYR A 155 8.29 23.38 1.48
N THR A 156 8.38 22.06 1.57
CA THR A 156 8.81 21.35 2.79
C THR A 156 10.09 20.55 2.59
N SER A 157 10.73 20.65 1.43
CA SER A 157 11.93 19.88 1.07
C SER A 157 13.25 20.65 1.24
N ASP A 158 13.23 21.85 1.83
CA ASP A 158 14.43 22.65 2.14
C ASP A 158 15.12 22.19 3.43
#